data_6db091e6fc28488162766a1168ef0c59
#
_entry.id   6db091e6fc28488162766a1168ef0c59
#
_cell.length_a   1.000
_cell.length_b   1.000
_cell.length_c   1.000
_cell.angle_alpha   90.00
_cell.angle_beta   90.00
_cell.angle_gamma   90.00
#
_symmetry.space_group_name_H-M   'P 1'
#
loop_
_entity.id
_entity.type
_entity.pdbx_description
1 polymer ?
#
loop_
_entity_poly.entity_id
_entity_poly.type
_entity_poly.pdbx_seq_one_letter_code
_entity_poly.pdbx_strand_id
1 'polypeptide(L)'
;CQGVTPTPVTGVPTPDQAEPYESMLLAPQGTWTITDNYQTNQYGTLALTPGESPLRSATDVVAPGQAARDYEAANAARVIALDDGTNTNLLKGAATEVAYAYLANGSPARVGYHVSFAGPVVLEPRQGAFVFQPTSMVAGHPDRSPVTITGQRPSAPTVGGDTRVATFNVLNYFSDLGVDEAGCTGYPDRTGAFVVAKKCKVRGAFSREAFANQ
;
A
#
# COMPACT_ATOMS: atom_id res chain seq x y z
N CYS A 1 -19.05 -16.21 -12.65
CA CYS A 1 -18.14 -17.35 -12.87
C CYS A 1 -18.71 -18.64 -12.25
N GLN A 2 -19.99 -18.94 -12.46
CA GLN A 2 -20.56 -20.21 -12.00
C GLN A 2 -19.93 -21.38 -12.77
N GLY A 3 -19.41 -22.38 -12.04
CA GLY A 3 -18.85 -23.61 -12.63
C GLY A 3 -17.37 -23.54 -13.02
N VAL A 4 -16.68 -22.43 -12.82
CA VAL A 4 -15.23 -22.35 -13.06
C VAL A 4 -14.49 -22.61 -11.74
N THR A 5 -13.60 -23.61 -11.74
CA THR A 5 -12.75 -23.90 -10.60
C THR A 5 -11.52 -22.98 -10.66
N PRO A 6 -11.25 -22.17 -9.62
CA PRO A 6 -10.06 -21.33 -9.60
C PRO A 6 -8.77 -22.15 -9.59
N THR A 7 -7.77 -21.73 -10.34
CA THR A 7 -6.45 -22.37 -10.37
C THR A 7 -5.62 -21.95 -9.15
N PRO A 8 -5.13 -22.89 -8.31
CA PRO A 8 -4.31 -22.56 -7.16
C PRO A 8 -2.94 -22.03 -7.60
N VAL A 9 -2.47 -20.95 -6.93
CA VAL A 9 -1.13 -20.38 -7.13
C VAL A 9 -0.49 -20.07 -5.78
N THR A 10 0.80 -20.37 -5.64
CA THR A 10 1.55 -20.18 -4.38
C THR A 10 2.56 -19.03 -4.45
N GLY A 11 2.66 -18.36 -5.59
CA GLY A 11 3.62 -17.26 -5.83
C GLY A 11 3.13 -16.31 -6.91
N VAL A 12 3.95 -15.31 -7.18
CA VAL A 12 3.73 -14.40 -8.31
C VAL A 12 4.12 -15.14 -9.59
N PRO A 13 3.19 -15.30 -10.56
CA PRO A 13 3.55 -15.89 -11.86
C PRO A 13 4.63 -15.05 -12.54
N THR A 14 5.70 -15.70 -13.01
CA THR A 14 6.68 -15.01 -13.87
C THR A 14 6.00 -14.56 -15.17
N PRO A 15 6.55 -13.59 -15.93
CA PRO A 15 5.93 -13.13 -17.17
C PRO A 15 5.55 -14.27 -18.12
N ASP A 16 6.43 -15.26 -18.30
CA ASP A 16 6.16 -16.43 -19.15
C ASP A 16 5.08 -17.34 -18.58
N GLN A 17 4.92 -17.39 -17.26
CA GLN A 17 3.86 -18.15 -16.59
C GLN A 17 2.55 -17.36 -16.51
N ALA A 18 2.63 -16.03 -16.50
CA ALA A 18 1.47 -15.16 -16.37
C ALA A 18 0.60 -15.15 -17.63
N GLU A 19 1.22 -15.21 -18.81
CA GLU A 19 0.52 -15.18 -20.09
C GLU A 19 -0.53 -16.31 -20.23
N PRO A 20 -0.21 -17.59 -19.93
CA PRO A 20 -1.22 -18.65 -19.92
C PRO A 20 -2.33 -18.48 -18.89
N TYR A 21 -2.08 -17.68 -17.83
CA TYR A 21 -3.05 -17.40 -16.77
C TYR A 21 -3.82 -16.09 -16.97
N GLU A 22 -3.51 -15.34 -18.02
CA GLU A 22 -4.20 -14.11 -18.34
C GLU A 22 -5.72 -14.31 -18.40
N SER A 23 -6.46 -13.46 -17.70
CA SER A 23 -7.92 -13.53 -17.57
C SER A 23 -8.45 -14.79 -16.87
N MET A 24 -7.58 -15.64 -16.33
CA MET A 24 -8.00 -16.81 -15.57
C MET A 24 -8.33 -16.46 -14.12
N LEU A 25 -9.24 -17.27 -13.57
CA LEU A 25 -9.60 -17.23 -12.16
C LEU A 25 -8.56 -18.00 -11.35
N LEU A 26 -7.87 -17.30 -10.46
CA LEU A 26 -6.81 -17.82 -9.60
C LEU A 26 -7.23 -17.87 -8.14
N ALA A 27 -6.72 -18.85 -7.41
CA ALA A 27 -6.86 -18.97 -5.97
C ALA A 27 -5.47 -18.87 -5.31
N PRO A 28 -5.01 -17.67 -4.93
CA PRO A 28 -3.73 -17.52 -4.26
C PRO A 28 -3.75 -18.26 -2.91
N GLN A 29 -2.74 -19.10 -2.68
CA GLN A 29 -2.60 -19.96 -1.52
C GLN A 29 -1.53 -19.44 -0.55
N GLY A 30 -1.64 -19.86 0.71
CA GLY A 30 -0.68 -19.51 1.76
C GLY A 30 -0.79 -18.06 2.23
N THR A 31 0.23 -17.62 2.94
CA THR A 31 0.33 -16.25 3.46
C THR A 31 0.99 -15.34 2.43
N TRP A 32 0.41 -14.18 2.26
CA TRP A 32 0.99 -13.06 1.53
C TRP A 32 1.25 -11.92 2.49
N THR A 33 2.18 -11.05 2.15
CA THR A 33 2.54 -9.89 2.99
C THR A 33 2.43 -8.62 2.18
N ILE A 34 1.86 -7.57 2.77
CA ILE A 34 1.85 -6.23 2.16
C ILE A 34 3.29 -5.71 2.15
N THR A 35 3.82 -5.45 0.96
CA THR A 35 5.18 -4.91 0.77
C THR A 35 5.20 -3.45 0.37
N ASP A 36 4.11 -2.93 -0.19
CA ASP A 36 3.91 -1.51 -0.50
C ASP A 36 2.42 -1.16 -0.42
N ASN A 37 2.12 0.00 0.16
CA ASN A 37 0.77 0.56 0.29
C ASN A 37 0.66 2.01 -0.23
N TYR A 38 1.64 2.47 -1.00
CA TYR A 38 1.73 3.86 -1.47
C TYR A 38 0.51 4.27 -2.32
N GLN A 39 -0.01 3.37 -3.14
CA GLN A 39 -1.15 3.64 -4.02
C GLN A 39 -2.52 3.42 -3.36
N THR A 40 -2.58 2.93 -2.12
CA THR A 40 -3.82 2.52 -1.47
C THR A 40 -4.81 3.67 -1.31
N ASN A 41 -4.35 4.87 -0.99
CA ASN A 41 -5.22 6.03 -0.79
C ASN A 41 -5.67 6.69 -2.11
N GLN A 42 -4.98 6.43 -3.21
CA GLN A 42 -5.29 7.06 -4.50
C GLN A 42 -6.02 6.12 -5.46
N TYR A 43 -5.62 4.86 -5.49
CA TYR A 43 -6.16 3.88 -6.45
C TYR A 43 -6.58 2.56 -5.78
N GLY A 44 -6.68 2.53 -4.45
CA GLY A 44 -7.12 1.35 -3.72
C GLY A 44 -6.19 0.14 -3.80
N THR A 45 -4.98 0.29 -4.34
CA THR A 45 -4.08 -0.81 -4.68
C THR A 45 -3.13 -1.13 -3.53
N LEU A 46 -2.92 -2.42 -3.26
CA LEU A 46 -1.87 -2.94 -2.36
C LEU A 46 -0.86 -3.74 -3.17
N ALA A 47 0.45 -3.57 -2.90
CA ALA A 47 1.46 -4.46 -3.43
C ALA A 47 1.74 -5.60 -2.45
N LEU A 48 1.66 -6.84 -2.93
CA LEU A 48 1.80 -8.05 -2.16
C LEU A 48 3.02 -8.85 -2.59
N THR A 49 3.62 -9.57 -1.65
CA THR A 49 4.64 -10.58 -1.89
C THR A 49 4.24 -11.88 -1.19
N PRO A 50 4.50 -13.07 -1.74
CA PRO A 50 4.25 -14.31 -1.04
C PRO A 50 5.21 -14.49 0.13
N GLY A 51 4.72 -15.06 1.22
CA GLY A 51 5.47 -15.33 2.45
C GLY A 51 5.16 -14.39 3.59
N GLU A 52 5.92 -14.52 4.68
CA GLU A 52 5.65 -13.93 6.01
C GLU A 52 6.35 -12.56 6.22
N SER A 53 7.10 -12.05 5.24
CA SER A 53 7.90 -10.84 5.42
C SER A 53 7.80 -9.93 4.21
N PRO A 54 7.74 -8.61 4.41
CA PRO A 54 7.78 -7.65 3.30
C PRO A 54 9.16 -7.65 2.65
N LEU A 55 9.22 -7.23 1.40
CA LEU A 55 10.47 -7.04 0.69
C LEU A 55 11.25 -5.86 1.30
N ARG A 56 12.56 -5.98 1.33
CA ARG A 56 13.46 -4.94 1.84
C ARG A 56 14.14 -4.22 0.69
N SER A 57 14.48 -2.96 0.90
CA SER A 57 15.34 -2.21 0.00
C SER A 57 16.68 -2.93 -0.19
N ALA A 58 17.21 -2.98 -1.41
CA ALA A 58 18.43 -3.69 -1.69
C ALA A 58 19.59 -3.22 -0.82
N THR A 59 19.76 -1.92 -0.64
CA THR A 59 20.86 -1.33 0.13
C THR A 59 20.75 -1.54 1.63
N ASP A 60 19.62 -2.05 2.14
CA ASP A 60 19.50 -2.54 3.52
C ASP A 60 20.07 -3.95 3.72
N VAL A 61 20.32 -4.66 2.62
CA VAL A 61 20.67 -6.09 2.64
C VAL A 61 22.02 -6.35 2.00
N VAL A 62 22.34 -5.66 0.91
CA VAL A 62 23.59 -5.83 0.14
C VAL A 62 24.24 -4.48 -0.14
N ALA A 63 25.55 -4.49 -0.43
CA ALA A 63 26.27 -3.28 -0.80
C ALA A 63 25.74 -2.67 -2.12
N PRO A 64 25.80 -1.34 -2.29
CA PRO A 64 25.49 -0.69 -3.55
C PRO A 64 26.30 -1.24 -4.72
N GLY A 65 25.70 -1.32 -5.90
CA GLY A 65 26.35 -1.81 -7.11
C GLY A 65 25.54 -2.88 -7.83
N GLN A 66 26.20 -3.84 -8.48
CA GLN A 66 25.52 -4.91 -9.23
C GLN A 66 24.67 -5.78 -8.31
N ALA A 67 25.18 -6.16 -7.13
CA ALA A 67 24.44 -6.95 -6.16
C ALA A 67 23.10 -6.29 -5.74
N ALA A 68 23.10 -4.96 -5.56
CA ALA A 68 21.87 -4.24 -5.26
C ALA A 68 20.87 -4.26 -6.44
N ARG A 69 21.35 -4.10 -7.67
CA ARG A 69 20.49 -4.21 -8.87
C ARG A 69 19.89 -5.59 -9.03
N ASP A 70 20.68 -6.64 -8.82
CA ASP A 70 20.22 -8.04 -8.92
C ASP A 70 19.18 -8.34 -7.83
N TYR A 71 19.40 -7.80 -6.62
CA TYR A 71 18.44 -7.93 -5.51
C TYR A 71 17.10 -7.21 -5.81
N GLU A 72 17.15 -6.00 -6.37
CA GLU A 72 15.92 -5.28 -6.76
C GLU A 72 15.19 -5.99 -7.91
N ALA A 73 15.90 -6.55 -8.86
CA ALA A 73 15.30 -7.36 -9.92
C ALA A 73 14.60 -8.61 -9.36
N ALA A 74 15.23 -9.28 -8.40
CA ALA A 74 14.63 -10.42 -7.70
C ALA A 74 13.41 -10.00 -6.86
N ASN A 75 13.44 -8.82 -6.22
CA ASN A 75 12.28 -8.26 -5.53
C ASN A 75 11.14 -7.99 -6.50
N ALA A 76 11.41 -7.33 -7.61
CA ALA A 76 10.40 -6.99 -8.62
C ALA A 76 9.67 -8.24 -9.17
N ALA A 77 10.38 -9.36 -9.31
CA ALA A 77 9.79 -10.63 -9.73
C ALA A 77 8.86 -11.28 -8.67
N ARG A 78 8.83 -10.76 -7.45
CA ARG A 78 8.06 -11.29 -6.31
C ARG A 78 6.94 -10.37 -5.86
N VAL A 79 6.65 -9.32 -6.61
CA VAL A 79 5.60 -8.35 -6.29
C VAL A 79 4.44 -8.52 -7.25
N ILE A 80 3.23 -8.52 -6.71
CA ILE A 80 2.01 -8.39 -7.51
C ILE A 80 1.06 -7.39 -6.83
N ALA A 81 0.42 -6.55 -7.62
CA ALA A 81 -0.59 -5.65 -7.11
C ALA A 81 -1.92 -6.38 -6.90
N LEU A 82 -2.60 -6.10 -5.79
CA LEU A 82 -4.00 -6.39 -5.59
C LEU A 82 -4.79 -5.10 -5.80
N ASP A 83 -5.61 -5.07 -6.81
CA ASP A 83 -6.42 -3.92 -7.20
C ASP A 83 -7.76 -3.88 -6.43
N ASP A 84 -8.50 -2.78 -6.50
CA ASP A 84 -9.80 -2.60 -5.84
C ASP A 84 -10.99 -2.78 -6.80
N GLY A 85 -10.73 -3.10 -8.06
CA GLY A 85 -11.73 -3.31 -9.10
C GLY A 85 -12.21 -2.02 -9.77
N THR A 86 -11.51 -0.89 -9.61
CA THR A 86 -11.83 0.37 -10.29
C THR A 86 -10.60 1.10 -10.82
N ASN A 87 -10.80 1.99 -11.80
CA ASN A 87 -9.79 2.94 -12.28
C ASN A 87 -9.92 4.31 -11.63
N THR A 88 -10.76 4.44 -10.62
CA THR A 88 -11.12 5.74 -10.05
C THR A 88 -10.01 6.30 -9.18
N ASN A 89 -9.65 7.56 -9.39
CA ASN A 89 -8.77 8.27 -8.48
C ASN A 89 -9.58 8.73 -7.26
N LEU A 90 -9.42 8.04 -6.13
CA LEU A 90 -10.18 8.25 -4.89
C LEU A 90 -9.87 9.58 -4.19
N LEU A 91 -8.87 10.34 -4.66
CA LEU A 91 -8.55 11.66 -4.13
C LEU A 91 -9.21 12.80 -4.92
N LYS A 92 -10.11 12.52 -5.89
CA LYS A 92 -10.66 13.53 -6.77
C LYS A 92 -12.19 13.48 -6.87
N GLY A 93 -12.82 14.65 -6.80
CA GLY A 93 -14.24 14.83 -7.08
C GLY A 93 -15.14 13.99 -6.19
N ALA A 94 -16.24 13.48 -6.73
CA ALA A 94 -17.18 12.65 -6.01
C ALA A 94 -16.59 11.32 -5.51
N ALA A 95 -15.45 10.88 -6.03
CA ALA A 95 -14.79 9.67 -5.58
C ALA A 95 -14.18 9.79 -4.17
N THR A 96 -14.06 10.99 -3.62
CA THR A 96 -13.60 11.21 -2.24
C THR A 96 -14.56 10.64 -1.20
N GLU A 97 -15.82 10.39 -1.56
CA GLU A 97 -16.84 9.76 -0.70
C GLU A 97 -16.82 8.23 -0.76
N VAL A 98 -16.05 7.65 -1.68
CA VAL A 98 -15.99 6.19 -1.85
C VAL A 98 -15.19 5.58 -0.70
N ALA A 99 -15.72 4.57 -0.03
CA ALA A 99 -15.00 3.84 1.00
C ALA A 99 -13.80 3.08 0.41
N TYR A 100 -12.66 3.15 1.08
CA TYR A 100 -11.46 2.40 0.66
C TYR A 100 -11.67 0.89 0.76
N ALA A 101 -11.20 0.17 -0.25
CA ALA A 101 -11.34 -1.26 -0.37
C ALA A 101 -10.75 -2.04 0.81
N TYR A 102 -9.54 -1.70 1.20
CA TYR A 102 -8.71 -2.51 2.13
C TYR A 102 -8.45 -1.82 3.48
N LEU A 103 -9.12 -0.69 3.75
CA LEU A 103 -8.97 0.07 5.00
C LEU A 103 -10.25 0.06 5.83
N ALA A 104 -11.18 -0.84 5.52
CA ALA A 104 -12.46 -0.93 6.23
C ALA A 104 -12.27 -1.36 7.68
N ASN A 105 -13.23 -0.97 8.53
CA ASN A 105 -13.32 -1.36 9.93
C ASN A 105 -12.14 -0.90 10.81
N GLY A 106 -11.42 0.16 10.41
CA GLY A 106 -10.30 0.69 11.19
C GLY A 106 -9.05 -0.19 11.19
N SER A 107 -9.02 -1.23 10.37
CA SER A 107 -7.83 -2.08 10.20
C SER A 107 -6.89 -1.43 9.19
N PRO A 108 -5.69 -0.99 9.60
CA PRO A 108 -4.76 -0.38 8.68
C PRO A 108 -4.10 -1.45 7.78
N ALA A 109 -4.01 -1.17 6.47
CA ALA A 109 -3.21 -1.97 5.54
C ALA A 109 -1.73 -1.54 5.61
N ARG A 110 -1.02 -1.99 6.63
CA ARG A 110 0.40 -1.63 6.84
C ARG A 110 1.33 -2.56 6.08
N VAL A 111 2.46 -2.04 5.64
CA VAL A 111 3.59 -2.87 5.20
C VAL A 111 3.99 -3.83 6.33
N GLY A 112 4.17 -5.10 5.99
CA GLY A 112 4.43 -6.18 6.95
C GLY A 112 3.19 -6.86 7.54
N TYR A 113 1.97 -6.37 7.23
CA TYR A 113 0.75 -7.09 7.60
C TYR A 113 0.50 -8.23 6.61
N HIS A 114 -0.06 -9.31 7.13
CA HIS A 114 -0.33 -10.52 6.37
C HIS A 114 -1.69 -10.44 5.67
N VAL A 115 -1.75 -11.05 4.52
CA VAL A 115 -2.93 -11.13 3.67
C VAL A 115 -3.23 -12.59 3.39
N SER A 116 -4.45 -13.02 3.67
CA SER A 116 -4.97 -14.34 3.31
C SER A 116 -6.12 -14.16 2.33
N PHE A 117 -6.10 -14.91 1.23
CA PHE A 117 -7.17 -14.88 0.24
C PHE A 117 -8.30 -15.80 0.68
N ALA A 118 -9.49 -15.22 0.88
CA ALA A 118 -10.74 -15.94 1.18
C ALA A 118 -11.56 -16.18 -0.09
N GLY A 119 -11.25 -15.46 -1.17
CA GLY A 119 -11.91 -15.57 -2.47
C GLY A 119 -10.92 -15.56 -3.62
N PRO A 120 -11.36 -15.99 -4.81
CA PRO A 120 -10.53 -15.98 -5.99
C PRO A 120 -10.35 -14.57 -6.55
N VAL A 121 -9.31 -14.42 -7.38
CA VAL A 121 -8.99 -13.21 -8.13
C VAL A 121 -8.78 -13.55 -9.60
N VAL A 122 -8.87 -12.56 -10.47
CA VAL A 122 -8.53 -12.69 -11.88
C VAL A 122 -7.14 -12.12 -12.10
N LEU A 123 -6.29 -12.80 -12.87
CA LEU A 123 -5.01 -12.26 -13.30
C LEU A 123 -5.25 -11.38 -14.52
N GLU A 124 -5.00 -10.08 -14.39
CA GLU A 124 -5.24 -9.10 -15.46
C GLU A 124 -3.95 -8.38 -15.85
N PRO A 125 -3.63 -8.24 -17.15
CA PRO A 125 -2.57 -7.37 -17.60
C PRO A 125 -3.01 -5.90 -17.48
N ARG A 126 -2.22 -5.09 -16.77
CA ARG A 126 -2.55 -3.69 -16.55
C ARG A 126 -1.29 -2.84 -16.51
N GLN A 127 -1.21 -1.82 -17.37
CA GLN A 127 -0.10 -0.87 -17.42
C GLN A 127 1.30 -1.52 -17.51
N GLY A 128 1.41 -2.63 -18.25
CA GLY A 128 2.67 -3.34 -18.46
C GLY A 128 3.08 -4.31 -17.34
N ALA A 129 2.17 -4.60 -16.39
CA ALA A 129 2.35 -5.60 -15.34
C ALA A 129 1.08 -6.46 -15.20
N PHE A 130 1.20 -7.61 -14.57
CA PHE A 130 0.05 -8.39 -14.15
C PHE A 130 -0.40 -7.98 -12.75
N VAL A 131 -1.71 -7.95 -12.53
CA VAL A 131 -2.33 -7.61 -11.25
C VAL A 131 -3.38 -8.66 -10.87
N PHE A 132 -3.61 -8.82 -9.58
CA PHE A 132 -4.77 -9.54 -9.06
C PHE A 132 -5.97 -8.61 -9.00
N GLN A 133 -6.96 -8.87 -9.85
CA GLN A 133 -8.24 -8.17 -9.84
C GLN A 133 -9.26 -8.94 -8.99
N PRO A 134 -9.97 -8.27 -8.07
CA PRO A 134 -11.10 -8.90 -7.40
C PRO A 134 -12.22 -9.24 -8.42
N THR A 135 -12.97 -10.27 -8.15
CA THR A 135 -14.09 -10.70 -9.02
C THR A 135 -15.30 -9.77 -8.98
N SER A 136 -15.26 -8.77 -8.13
CA SER A 136 -16.24 -7.70 -8.03
C SER A 136 -15.55 -6.43 -7.52
N MET A 137 -16.09 -5.26 -7.84
CA MET A 137 -15.59 -3.99 -7.32
C MET A 137 -15.64 -3.97 -5.78
N VAL A 138 -14.50 -3.70 -5.16
CA VAL A 138 -14.32 -3.61 -3.70
C VAL A 138 -14.32 -2.14 -3.23
N ALA A 139 -13.87 -1.21 -4.07
CA ALA A 139 -14.01 0.21 -3.80
C ALA A 139 -15.47 0.57 -3.54
N GLY A 140 -15.76 1.20 -2.41
CA GLY A 140 -17.12 1.46 -1.94
C GLY A 140 -17.86 0.26 -1.34
N HIS A 141 -17.30 -0.95 -1.48
CA HIS A 141 -17.91 -2.20 -1.03
C HIS A 141 -16.87 -3.08 -0.31
N PRO A 142 -16.31 -2.63 0.82
CA PRO A 142 -15.25 -3.35 1.52
C PRO A 142 -15.67 -4.75 2.00
N ASP A 143 -16.95 -4.99 2.13
CA ASP A 143 -17.57 -6.30 2.43
C ASP A 143 -17.33 -7.35 1.32
N ARG A 144 -16.98 -6.91 0.11
CA ARG A 144 -16.68 -7.78 -1.04
C ARG A 144 -15.18 -8.09 -1.19
N SER A 145 -14.36 -7.67 -0.22
CA SER A 145 -12.92 -7.93 -0.25
C SER A 145 -12.63 -9.43 -0.39
N PRO A 146 -11.81 -9.85 -1.37
CA PRO A 146 -11.40 -11.24 -1.50
C PRO A 146 -10.34 -11.63 -0.46
N VAL A 147 -9.88 -10.69 0.36
CA VAL A 147 -8.80 -10.92 1.32
C VAL A 147 -9.18 -10.50 2.74
N THR A 148 -8.53 -11.17 3.69
CA THR A 148 -8.46 -10.75 5.09
C THR A 148 -7.05 -10.25 5.38
N ILE A 149 -6.94 -9.06 5.99
CA ILE A 149 -5.67 -8.46 6.40
C ILE A 149 -5.54 -8.61 7.91
N THR A 150 -4.42 -9.19 8.36
CA THR A 150 -4.12 -9.40 9.78
C THR A 150 -2.74 -8.87 10.11
N GLY A 151 -2.58 -8.31 11.31
CA GLY A 151 -1.32 -7.82 11.81
C GLY A 151 -1.51 -6.98 13.05
N GLN A 152 -0.43 -6.79 13.77
CA GLN A 152 -0.39 -5.93 14.95
C GLN A 152 0.79 -4.96 14.83
N ARG A 153 0.59 -3.75 15.30
CA ARG A 153 1.70 -2.83 15.46
C ARG A 153 2.67 -3.41 16.49
N PRO A 154 3.98 -3.50 16.19
CA PRO A 154 4.95 -3.95 17.16
C PRO A 154 4.85 -3.12 18.44
N SER A 155 4.97 -3.77 19.59
CA SER A 155 5.13 -3.07 20.87
C SER A 155 6.43 -2.28 20.88
N ALA A 156 6.51 -1.27 21.72
CA ALA A 156 7.76 -0.55 21.93
C ALA A 156 8.87 -1.54 22.37
N PRO A 157 10.08 -1.46 21.78
CA PRO A 157 11.17 -2.34 22.18
C PRO A 157 11.57 -2.10 23.63
N THR A 158 11.82 -3.20 24.36
CA THR A 158 12.41 -3.11 25.69
C THR A 158 13.92 -2.98 25.55
N VAL A 159 14.44 -1.80 25.89
CA VAL A 159 15.88 -1.54 25.90
C VAL A 159 16.39 -1.51 27.33
N GLY A 160 17.49 -2.21 27.58
CA GLY A 160 18.17 -2.22 28.88
C GLY A 160 19.19 -1.07 29.00
N GLY A 161 19.90 -1.02 30.16
CA GLY A 161 20.93 -0.06 30.46
C GLY A 161 20.42 1.20 31.18
N ASP A 162 21.35 2.00 31.69
CA ASP A 162 21.08 3.20 32.48
C ASP A 162 20.85 4.45 31.61
N THR A 163 21.31 4.41 30.37
CA THR A 163 21.14 5.49 29.41
C THR A 163 20.45 4.99 28.16
N ARG A 164 19.40 5.68 27.73
CA ARG A 164 18.66 5.39 26.50
C ARG A 164 18.88 6.49 25.49
N VAL A 165 19.31 6.11 24.30
CA VAL A 165 19.47 7.03 23.16
C VAL A 165 18.51 6.61 22.07
N ALA A 166 17.78 7.57 21.50
CA ALA A 166 16.90 7.37 20.36
C ALA A 166 17.25 8.36 19.27
N THR A 167 17.22 7.88 18.02
CA THR A 167 17.18 8.76 16.84
C THR A 167 15.74 8.85 16.39
N PHE A 168 15.27 10.05 16.14
CA PHE A 168 13.88 10.27 15.76
C PHE A 168 13.81 11.28 14.62
N ASN A 169 13.45 10.80 13.43
CA ASN A 169 13.16 11.68 12.30
C ASN A 169 11.69 12.07 12.36
N VAL A 170 11.42 13.32 12.70
CA VAL A 170 10.06 13.88 12.78
C VAL A 170 9.56 14.40 11.43
N LEU A 171 10.29 14.09 10.35
CA LEU A 171 9.98 14.52 8.98
C LEU A 171 9.74 16.05 8.97
N ASN A 172 8.72 16.53 8.39
CA ASN A 172 8.41 17.95 8.24
C ASN A 172 7.67 18.54 9.48
N TYR A 173 8.09 18.23 10.70
CA TYR A 173 7.50 18.77 11.92
C TYR A 173 8.07 20.15 12.24
N PHE A 174 7.40 21.20 11.78
CA PHE A 174 7.77 22.60 11.96
C PHE A 174 6.68 23.35 12.72
N SER A 175 7.07 24.30 13.57
CA SER A 175 6.13 25.18 14.30
C SER A 175 5.46 26.23 13.39
N ASP A 176 6.12 26.58 12.27
CA ASP A 176 5.57 27.50 11.27
C ASP A 176 4.48 26.81 10.45
N LEU A 177 3.29 27.40 10.42
CA LEU A 177 2.14 26.86 9.73
C LEU A 177 1.94 27.54 8.36
N GLY A 178 1.50 26.79 7.36
CA GLY A 178 1.23 27.35 6.04
C GLY A 178 0.15 28.43 6.05
N VAL A 179 -0.83 28.32 6.94
CA VAL A 179 -1.93 29.30 7.06
C VAL A 179 -1.46 30.67 7.55
N ASP A 180 -0.34 30.74 8.26
CA ASP A 180 0.23 31.98 8.80
C ASP A 180 1.16 32.70 7.78
N GLU A 181 1.38 32.10 6.60
CA GLU A 181 2.26 32.65 5.56
C GLU A 181 1.43 33.13 4.34
N ALA A 182 1.55 34.42 4.00
CA ALA A 182 0.84 35.00 2.87
C ALA A 182 1.28 34.36 1.53
N GLY A 183 0.30 33.94 0.74
CA GLY A 183 0.53 33.30 -0.57
C GLY A 183 0.96 31.82 -0.48
N CYS A 184 1.06 31.25 0.70
CA CYS A 184 1.28 29.83 0.90
C CYS A 184 0.05 29.02 0.45
N THR A 185 0.29 27.85 -0.13
CA THR A 185 -0.76 26.88 -0.51
C THR A 185 -0.48 25.55 0.19
N GLY A 186 -1.42 24.62 0.14
CA GLY A 186 -1.27 23.30 0.77
C GLY A 186 -1.53 22.14 -0.18
N TYR A 187 -1.09 20.96 0.22
CA TYR A 187 -1.55 19.71 -0.35
C TYR A 187 -2.87 19.35 0.32
N PRO A 188 -3.96 19.20 -0.44
CA PRO A 188 -5.25 18.82 0.12
C PRO A 188 -5.28 17.34 0.48
N ASP A 189 -6.07 17.02 1.49
CA ASP A 189 -6.57 15.67 1.69
C ASP A 189 -7.74 15.37 0.74
N ARG A 190 -8.39 14.22 0.90
CA ARG A 190 -9.52 13.82 0.05
C ARG A 190 -10.78 14.70 0.24
N THR A 191 -10.89 15.44 1.35
CA THR A 191 -12.00 16.39 1.60
C THR A 191 -11.73 17.77 1.03
N GLY A 192 -10.52 18.02 0.54
CA GLY A 192 -10.07 19.30 0.04
C GLY A 192 -9.42 20.19 1.09
N ALA A 193 -9.34 19.75 2.35
CA ALA A 193 -8.66 20.47 3.42
C ALA A 193 -7.14 20.40 3.23
N PHE A 194 -6.44 21.52 3.33
CA PHE A 194 -4.99 21.54 3.24
C PHE A 194 -4.34 20.99 4.51
N VAL A 195 -3.52 19.95 4.35
CA VAL A 195 -2.86 19.25 5.47
C VAL A 195 -1.36 19.56 5.57
N VAL A 196 -0.65 19.66 4.44
CA VAL A 196 0.78 19.96 4.39
C VAL A 196 1.03 21.19 3.54
N ALA A 197 1.90 22.08 4.04
CA ALA A 197 2.28 23.30 3.33
C ALA A 197 2.99 22.99 1.99
N LYS A 198 2.67 23.74 0.96
CA LYS A 198 3.23 23.64 -0.41
C LYS A 198 3.58 25.02 -0.92
N LYS A 199 4.78 25.20 -1.47
CA LYS A 199 5.30 26.50 -1.92
C LYS A 199 5.36 27.55 -0.80
N CYS A 200 5.71 27.12 0.39
CA CYS A 200 5.88 27.92 1.60
C CYS A 200 7.34 27.89 2.03
N LYS A 201 7.74 28.73 2.98
CA LYS A 201 9.12 28.74 3.54
C LYS A 201 9.52 27.41 4.13
N VAL A 202 8.59 26.77 4.86
CA VAL A 202 8.77 25.44 5.42
C VAL A 202 7.68 24.49 4.89
N ARG A 203 8.02 23.23 4.82
CA ARG A 203 7.09 22.17 4.42
C ARG A 203 6.47 21.50 5.66
N GLY A 204 5.90 22.31 6.54
CA GLY A 204 5.23 21.85 7.76
C GLY A 204 3.74 21.62 7.57
N ALA A 205 3.02 21.49 8.67
CA ALA A 205 1.56 21.43 8.66
C ALA A 205 0.97 22.73 8.08
N PHE A 206 -0.14 22.60 7.34
CA PHE A 206 -0.77 23.80 6.79
C PHE A 206 -1.59 24.56 7.83
N SER A 207 -2.26 23.87 8.74
CA SER A 207 -3.15 24.44 9.75
C SER A 207 -2.83 23.92 11.14
N ARG A 208 -3.40 24.57 12.17
CA ARG A 208 -3.29 24.12 13.57
C ARG A 208 -3.87 22.74 13.79
N GLU A 209 -4.98 22.43 13.12
CA GLU A 209 -5.58 21.10 13.17
C GLU A 209 -4.67 20.06 12.55
N ALA A 210 -4.13 20.33 11.34
CA ALA A 210 -3.16 19.44 10.70
C ALA A 210 -1.90 19.24 11.56
N PHE A 211 -1.43 20.28 12.27
CA PHE A 211 -0.30 20.20 13.19
C PHE A 211 -0.60 19.31 14.39
N ALA A 212 -1.80 19.42 14.96
CA ALA A 212 -2.21 18.59 16.10
C ALA A 212 -2.35 17.11 15.73
N ASN A 213 -2.58 16.80 14.44
CA ASN A 213 -2.72 15.44 13.91
C ASN A 213 -1.40 14.81 13.45
N GLN A 214 -0.28 15.57 13.43
CA GLN A 214 1.06 15.06 13.15
C GLN A 214 1.67 14.31 14.33
#